data_6b86fcf912d7ec1d3e8738afd8feec3e
#
_entry.id   6b86fcf912d7ec1d3e8738afd8feec3e
#
_cell.length_a   1.000
_cell.length_b   1.000
_cell.length_c   1.000
_cell.angle_alpha   90.00
_cell.angle_beta   90.00
_cell.angle_gamma   90.00
#
_symmetry.space_group_name_H-M   'P 1'
#
loop_
_entity.id
_entity.type
_entity.pdbx_description
1 polymer ?
#
loop_
_entity_poly.entity_id
_entity_poly.type
_entity_poly.pdbx_seq_one_letter_code
_entity_poly.pdbx_strand_id
1 'polypeptide(L)'
;MSDPYVFNCTVVRVIDGDTVDVDVDLGFGCWVRGNNGRIRLFGIDAPESRGGTVETKAHGLLAKKFVQDFLKVGTTATLRTKQKGKFGRYLGDFQVGNKWLCASLVKNFLAVPYTGQNKTEIAVEHEANRQQLIKRGLL
;
A
#
# COMPACT_ATOMS: atom_id res chain seq x y z
N MET A 1 13.02 5.57 -18.44
CA MET A 1 11.77 5.98 -19.10
C MET A 1 10.82 6.59 -18.09
N SER A 2 10.35 7.78 -18.37
CA SER A 2 9.41 8.44 -17.48
C SER A 2 8.03 7.77 -17.57
N ASP A 3 7.35 7.70 -16.44
CA ASP A 3 5.99 7.20 -16.37
C ASP A 3 5.05 8.39 -16.67
N PRO A 4 4.20 8.32 -17.71
CA PRO A 4 3.35 9.44 -18.07
C PRO A 4 2.16 9.62 -17.11
N TYR A 5 1.89 8.66 -16.24
CA TYR A 5 0.71 8.67 -15.40
C TYR A 5 1.07 9.00 -13.96
N VAL A 6 1.47 10.26 -13.74
CA VAL A 6 1.81 10.79 -12.41
C VAL A 6 0.82 11.90 -12.08
N PHE A 7 0.17 11.79 -10.92
CA PHE A 7 -0.87 12.72 -10.49
C PHE A 7 -0.63 13.19 -9.06
N ASN A 8 -1.14 14.37 -8.75
CA ASN A 8 -1.30 14.77 -7.36
C ASN A 8 -2.59 14.18 -6.81
N CYS A 9 -2.56 13.78 -5.56
CA CYS A 9 -3.74 13.24 -4.89
C CYS A 9 -3.81 13.74 -3.45
N THR A 10 -5.02 13.71 -2.89
CA THR A 10 -5.26 13.99 -1.48
C THR A 10 -5.68 12.70 -0.80
N VAL A 11 -5.06 12.37 0.32
CA VAL A 11 -5.33 11.13 1.05
C VAL A 11 -6.67 11.24 1.74
N VAL A 12 -7.59 10.30 1.48
CA VAL A 12 -8.91 10.24 2.08
C VAL A 12 -8.94 9.24 3.23
N ARG A 13 -8.46 8.02 2.99
CA ARG A 13 -8.52 6.96 4.00
C ARG A 13 -7.58 5.82 3.63
N VAL A 14 -6.89 5.29 4.63
CA VAL A 14 -6.12 4.05 4.49
C VAL A 14 -7.04 2.89 4.85
N ILE A 15 -7.21 1.97 3.92
CA ILE A 15 -8.09 0.79 4.11
C ILE A 15 -7.29 -0.34 4.74
N ASP A 16 -6.10 -0.60 4.17
CA ASP A 16 -5.21 -1.67 4.64
C ASP A 16 -3.77 -1.31 4.27
N GLY A 17 -2.81 -2.14 4.63
CA GLY A 17 -1.40 -1.89 4.33
C GLY A 17 -1.07 -1.82 2.84
N ASP A 18 -1.97 -2.24 1.98
CA ASP A 18 -1.77 -2.21 0.53
C ASP A 18 -2.93 -1.56 -0.24
N THR A 19 -3.86 -0.88 0.45
CA THR A 19 -5.04 -0.29 -0.19
C THR A 19 -5.36 1.07 0.44
N VAL A 20 -5.45 2.10 -0.39
CA VAL A 20 -5.65 3.49 0.05
C VAL A 20 -6.71 4.14 -0.84
N ASP A 21 -7.65 4.86 -0.21
CA ASP A 21 -8.61 5.71 -0.91
C ASP A 21 -8.07 7.14 -0.97
N VAL A 22 -8.04 7.70 -2.16
CA VAL A 22 -7.56 9.05 -2.41
C VAL A 22 -8.50 9.80 -3.35
N ASP A 23 -8.43 11.13 -3.31
CA ASP A 23 -8.98 12.00 -4.34
C ASP A 23 -7.85 12.31 -5.32
N VAL A 24 -7.99 11.89 -6.57
CA VAL A 24 -6.97 12.06 -7.60
C VAL A 24 -7.29 13.27 -8.45
N ASP A 25 -6.36 14.21 -8.54
CA ASP A 25 -6.46 15.39 -9.38
C ASP A 25 -5.98 15.03 -10.80
N LEU A 26 -6.93 15.04 -11.75
CA LEU A 26 -6.62 14.73 -13.14
C LEU A 26 -6.28 15.98 -13.97
N GLY A 27 -6.32 17.16 -13.36
CA GLY A 27 -6.18 18.42 -14.07
C GLY A 27 -7.51 18.87 -14.67
N PHE A 28 -7.54 20.10 -15.17
CA PHE A 28 -8.75 20.73 -15.75
C PHE A 28 -9.94 20.77 -14.79
N GLY A 29 -9.70 20.73 -13.47
CA GLY A 29 -10.80 20.67 -12.51
C GLY A 29 -11.48 19.31 -12.42
N CYS A 30 -10.90 18.27 -13.01
CA CYS A 30 -11.46 16.92 -13.00
C CYS A 30 -10.80 16.08 -11.90
N TRP A 31 -11.64 15.40 -11.13
CA TRP A 31 -11.18 14.59 -10.00
C TRP A 31 -11.79 13.19 -10.05
N VAL A 32 -11.04 12.20 -9.59
CA VAL A 32 -11.58 10.89 -9.24
C VAL A 32 -11.64 10.83 -7.73
N ARG A 33 -12.84 10.65 -7.16
CA ARG A 33 -13.06 10.80 -5.71
C ARG A 33 -13.63 9.56 -5.06
N GLY A 34 -13.36 9.45 -3.76
CA GLY A 34 -13.96 8.46 -2.88
C GLY A 34 -13.60 7.03 -3.27
N ASN A 35 -14.60 6.15 -3.31
CA ASN A 35 -14.39 4.74 -3.66
C ASN A 35 -13.84 4.54 -5.07
N ASN A 36 -14.08 5.48 -5.97
CA ASN A 36 -13.53 5.43 -7.32
C ASN A 36 -12.03 5.73 -7.34
N GLY A 37 -11.52 6.37 -6.31
CA GLY A 37 -10.09 6.63 -6.12
C GLY A 37 -9.40 5.59 -5.26
N ARG A 38 -9.91 4.37 -5.19
CA ARG A 38 -9.27 3.30 -4.42
C ARG A 38 -8.08 2.73 -5.19
N ILE A 39 -6.91 2.81 -4.56
CA ILE A 39 -5.64 2.40 -5.15
C ILE A 39 -5.11 1.18 -4.39
N ARG A 40 -4.81 0.11 -5.13
CA ARG A 40 -4.08 -1.06 -4.65
C ARG A 40 -2.60 -0.83 -4.92
N LEU A 41 -1.74 -0.98 -3.92
CA LEU A 41 -0.31 -0.79 -4.12
C LEU A 41 0.25 -1.83 -5.09
N PHE A 42 1.04 -1.36 -6.03
CA PHE A 42 1.56 -2.18 -7.13
C PHE A 42 2.80 -2.97 -6.72
N GLY A 43 2.81 -4.25 -7.11
CA GLY A 43 4.02 -5.09 -6.98
C GLY A 43 4.34 -5.56 -5.59
N ILE A 44 3.45 -5.36 -4.62
CA ILE A 44 3.63 -5.85 -3.26
C ILE A 44 2.35 -6.51 -2.75
N ASP A 45 2.51 -7.28 -1.68
CA ASP A 45 1.40 -7.81 -0.90
C ASP A 45 1.66 -7.51 0.58
N ALA A 46 0.71 -6.88 1.23
CA ALA A 46 0.79 -6.56 2.65
C ALA A 46 -0.06 -7.54 3.46
N PRO A 47 0.31 -7.82 4.73
CA PRO A 47 -0.52 -8.64 5.59
C PRO A 47 -1.85 -7.94 5.85
N GLU A 48 -2.92 -8.71 5.89
CA GLU A 48 -4.27 -8.18 6.13
C GLU A 48 -4.42 -7.76 7.58
N SER A 49 -5.11 -6.63 7.81
CA SER A 49 -5.41 -6.13 9.15
C SER A 49 -6.69 -6.74 9.73
N ARG A 50 -7.39 -7.58 8.98
CA ARG A 50 -8.64 -8.24 9.37
C ARG A 50 -8.53 -9.73 9.16
N GLY A 51 -9.20 -10.49 10.01
CA GLY A 51 -9.22 -11.94 9.90
C GLY A 51 -7.88 -12.58 10.27
N GLY A 52 -7.74 -13.87 9.97
CA GLY A 52 -6.54 -14.63 10.28
C GLY A 52 -6.34 -14.87 11.77
N THR A 53 -5.10 -15.12 12.15
CA THR A 53 -4.71 -15.31 13.54
C THR A 53 -4.41 -13.98 14.21
N VAL A 54 -4.24 -14.01 15.55
CA VAL A 54 -3.85 -12.81 16.31
C VAL A 54 -2.53 -12.26 15.79
N GLU A 55 -1.58 -13.13 15.47
CA GLU A 55 -0.24 -12.76 14.99
C GLU A 55 -0.30 -12.14 13.60
N THR A 56 -1.05 -12.72 12.68
CA THR A 56 -1.20 -12.17 11.32
C THR A 56 -1.94 -10.85 11.32
N LYS A 57 -2.96 -10.73 12.17
CA LYS A 57 -3.71 -9.49 12.33
C LYS A 57 -2.83 -8.37 12.90
N ALA A 58 -2.01 -8.68 13.90
CA ALA A 58 -1.08 -7.70 14.48
C ALA A 58 -0.10 -7.18 13.43
N HIS A 59 0.42 -8.07 12.58
CA HIS A 59 1.30 -7.70 11.48
C HIS A 59 0.57 -6.78 10.47
N GLY A 60 -0.67 -7.14 10.13
CA GLY A 60 -1.50 -6.33 9.23
C GLY A 60 -1.81 -4.96 9.79
N LEU A 61 -2.12 -4.87 11.09
CA LEU A 61 -2.37 -3.60 11.75
C LEU A 61 -1.11 -2.73 11.80
N LEU A 62 0.06 -3.33 11.99
CA LEU A 62 1.32 -2.60 11.97
C LEU A 62 1.60 -2.03 10.56
N ALA A 63 1.35 -2.81 9.52
CA ALA A 63 1.49 -2.36 8.14
C ALA A 63 0.52 -1.20 7.84
N LYS A 64 -0.73 -1.35 8.24
CA LYS A 64 -1.74 -0.30 8.06
C LYS A 64 -1.34 0.99 8.77
N LYS A 65 -0.86 0.89 10.01
CA LYS A 65 -0.40 2.06 10.76
C LYS A 65 0.77 2.74 10.08
N PHE A 66 1.71 1.98 9.54
CA PHE A 66 2.83 2.54 8.79
C PHE A 66 2.33 3.37 7.61
N VAL A 67 1.36 2.86 6.86
CA VAL A 67 0.77 3.58 5.73
C VAL A 67 0.02 4.83 6.22
N GLN A 68 -0.71 4.74 7.32
CA GLN A 68 -1.40 5.90 7.91
C GLN A 68 -0.42 7.00 8.31
N ASP A 69 0.75 6.64 8.81
CA ASP A 69 1.78 7.60 9.19
C ASP A 69 2.49 8.18 7.95
N PHE A 70 2.65 7.38 6.90
CA PHE A 70 3.27 7.79 5.64
C PHE A 70 2.32 8.69 4.82
N LEU A 71 1.05 8.32 4.74
CA LEU A 71 0.00 9.02 3.98
C LEU A 71 -1.05 9.54 4.96
N LYS A 72 -0.80 10.67 5.55
CA LYS A 72 -1.73 11.26 6.51
C LYS A 72 -2.97 11.80 5.80
N VAL A 73 -4.14 11.51 6.36
CA VAL A 73 -5.43 11.95 5.83
C VAL A 73 -5.44 13.48 5.66
N GLY A 74 -5.93 13.93 4.52
CA GLY A 74 -6.01 15.34 4.18
C GLY A 74 -4.73 15.94 3.59
N THR A 75 -3.63 15.17 3.54
CA THR A 75 -2.37 15.64 2.95
C THR A 75 -2.29 15.27 1.47
N THR A 76 -1.43 15.98 0.76
CA THR A 76 -1.18 15.74 -0.66
C THR A 76 0.01 14.81 -0.84
N ALA A 77 -0.12 13.87 -1.76
CA ALA A 77 0.96 12.96 -2.14
C ALA A 77 1.02 12.88 -3.66
N THR A 78 2.13 12.36 -4.17
CA THR A 78 2.27 12.06 -5.60
C THR A 78 1.88 10.61 -5.83
N LEU A 79 0.96 10.38 -6.76
CA LEU A 79 0.51 9.05 -7.15
C LEU A 79 1.07 8.73 -8.54
N ARG A 80 1.79 7.62 -8.64
CA ARG A 80 2.19 7.05 -9.91
C ARG A 80 1.31 5.85 -10.18
N THR A 81 0.53 5.89 -11.27
CA THR A 81 -0.39 4.81 -11.59
C THR A 81 0.24 3.83 -12.57
N LYS A 82 -0.25 2.61 -12.49
CA LYS A 82 -0.01 1.55 -13.47
C LYS A 82 -1.34 1.21 -14.13
N GLN A 83 -1.33 0.27 -15.07
CA GLN A 83 -2.56 -0.25 -15.67
C GLN A 83 -3.49 -0.82 -14.59
N LYS A 84 -4.77 -0.94 -14.90
CA LYS A 84 -5.72 -1.60 -14.01
C LYS A 84 -5.30 -3.03 -13.75
N GLY A 85 -5.39 -3.46 -12.51
CA GLY A 85 -5.16 -4.84 -12.13
C GLY A 85 -6.37 -5.72 -12.40
N LYS A 86 -6.28 -6.97 -11.92
CA LYS A 86 -7.39 -7.92 -11.96
C LYS A 86 -8.58 -7.33 -11.19
N PHE A 87 -9.78 -7.65 -11.62
CA PHE A 87 -11.03 -7.19 -11.02
C PHE A 87 -11.22 -5.66 -11.08
N GLY A 88 -10.58 -4.99 -12.04
CA GLY A 88 -10.78 -3.57 -12.29
C GLY A 88 -10.15 -2.67 -11.23
N ARG A 89 -9.26 -3.18 -10.39
CA ARG A 89 -8.59 -2.36 -9.37
C ARG A 89 -7.54 -1.46 -10.01
N TYR A 90 -7.48 -0.21 -9.56
CA TYR A 90 -6.43 0.70 -9.96
C TYR A 90 -5.16 0.39 -9.17
N LEU A 91 -4.03 0.31 -9.88
CA LEU A 91 -2.73 -0.02 -9.30
C LEU A 91 -1.85 1.21 -9.30
N GLY A 92 -1.10 1.41 -8.21
CA GLY A 92 -0.19 2.54 -8.14
C GLY A 92 0.75 2.48 -6.95
N ASP A 93 1.58 3.51 -6.85
CA ASP A 93 2.48 3.73 -5.74
C ASP A 93 2.44 5.21 -5.37
N PHE A 94 2.78 5.52 -4.12
CA PHE A 94 2.74 6.88 -3.60
C PHE A 94 4.14 7.36 -3.24
N GLN A 95 4.40 8.63 -3.52
CA GLN A 95 5.64 9.29 -3.13
C GLN A 95 5.33 10.47 -2.20
N VAL A 96 6.05 10.53 -1.09
CA VAL A 96 6.05 11.66 -0.18
C VAL A 96 7.51 12.07 0.04
N GLY A 97 7.85 13.29 -0.39
CA GLY A 97 9.26 13.71 -0.42
C GLY A 97 10.07 12.84 -1.37
N ASN A 98 11.16 12.26 -0.87
CA ASN A 98 12.01 11.37 -1.67
C ASN A 98 11.71 9.89 -1.45
N LYS A 99 10.64 9.57 -0.71
CA LYS A 99 10.34 8.19 -0.31
C LYS A 99 9.13 7.65 -1.06
N TRP A 100 9.26 6.40 -1.50
CA TRP A 100 8.19 5.66 -2.14
C TRP A 100 7.59 4.66 -1.16
N LEU A 101 6.26 4.59 -1.10
CA LEU A 101 5.55 3.78 -0.11
C LEU A 101 5.83 2.29 -0.27
N CYS A 102 5.74 1.76 -1.49
CA CYS A 102 5.94 0.33 -1.71
C CYS A 102 7.33 -0.12 -1.27
N ALA A 103 8.37 0.61 -1.66
CA ALA A 103 9.74 0.30 -1.27
C ALA A 103 9.94 0.41 0.25
N SER A 104 9.32 1.41 0.88
CA SER A 104 9.41 1.60 2.33
C SER A 104 8.75 0.46 3.11
N LEU A 105 7.60 -0.03 2.63
CA LEU A 105 6.92 -1.16 3.25
C LEU A 105 7.77 -2.43 3.19
N VAL A 106 8.35 -2.73 2.05
CA VAL A 106 9.19 -3.91 1.87
C VAL A 106 10.43 -3.82 2.76
N LYS A 107 11.07 -2.66 2.79
CA LYS A 107 12.26 -2.43 3.61
C LYS A 107 12.01 -2.64 5.10
N ASN A 108 10.81 -2.34 5.57
CA ASN A 108 10.43 -2.42 6.98
C ASN A 108 9.71 -3.73 7.35
N PHE A 109 9.76 -4.74 6.49
CA PHE A 109 9.14 -6.06 6.73
C PHE A 109 7.62 -6.01 6.86
N LEU A 110 7.00 -5.01 6.25
CA LEU A 110 5.55 -4.78 6.31
C LEU A 110 4.85 -5.18 5.02
N ALA A 111 5.59 -5.57 4.02
CA ALA A 111 5.07 -6.12 2.77
C ALA A 111 6.11 -7.02 2.12
N VAL A 112 5.66 -7.87 1.21
CA VAL A 112 6.54 -8.71 0.41
C VAL A 112 6.39 -8.35 -1.06
N PRO A 113 7.46 -8.45 -1.86
CA PRO A 113 7.33 -8.27 -3.31
C PRO A 113 6.36 -9.32 -3.87
N TYR A 114 5.43 -8.87 -4.71
CA TYR A 114 4.45 -9.76 -5.31
C TYR A 114 4.77 -9.94 -6.79
N THR A 115 5.06 -11.18 -7.17
CA THR A 115 5.44 -11.57 -8.54
C THR A 115 4.56 -12.68 -9.08
N GLY A 116 3.36 -12.85 -8.48
CA GLY A 116 2.42 -13.90 -8.91
C GLY A 116 2.50 -15.18 -8.09
N GLN A 117 3.24 -15.19 -6.97
CA GLN A 117 3.31 -16.36 -6.11
C GLN A 117 1.91 -16.70 -5.55
N ASN A 118 1.70 -17.98 -5.22
CA ASN A 118 0.44 -18.43 -4.65
C ASN A 118 0.31 -18.02 -3.17
N LYS A 119 -0.87 -18.23 -2.59
CA LYS A 119 -1.16 -17.84 -1.21
C LYS A 119 -0.25 -18.51 -0.19
N THR A 120 0.13 -19.76 -0.43
CA THR A 120 1.01 -20.50 0.47
C THR A 120 2.41 -19.89 0.49
N GLU A 121 2.96 -19.57 -0.66
CA GLU A 121 4.26 -18.91 -0.78
C GLU A 121 4.26 -17.54 -0.13
N ILE A 122 3.22 -16.75 -0.35
CA ILE A 122 3.04 -15.43 0.26
C ILE A 122 2.97 -15.55 1.79
N ALA A 123 2.25 -16.54 2.30
CA ALA A 123 2.14 -16.76 3.75
C ALA A 123 3.49 -17.05 4.39
N VAL A 124 4.34 -17.83 3.72
CA VAL A 124 5.70 -18.14 4.19
C VAL A 124 6.55 -16.87 4.24
N GLU A 125 6.45 -16.04 3.20
CA GLU A 125 7.20 -14.78 3.14
C GLU A 125 6.75 -13.79 4.22
N HIS A 126 5.45 -13.68 4.48
CA HIS A 126 4.92 -12.86 5.57
C HIS A 126 5.37 -13.37 6.93
N GLU A 127 5.39 -14.70 7.12
CA GLU A 127 5.87 -15.27 8.38
C GLU A 127 7.33 -14.94 8.62
N ALA A 128 8.17 -15.01 7.59
CA ALA A 128 9.58 -14.63 7.70
C ALA A 128 9.72 -13.16 8.12
N ASN A 129 8.89 -12.28 7.56
CA ASN A 129 8.86 -10.87 7.95
C ASN A 129 8.43 -10.68 9.40
N ARG A 130 7.40 -11.42 9.86
CA ARG A 130 6.94 -11.36 11.25
C ARG A 130 8.06 -11.76 12.21
N GLN A 131 8.80 -12.79 11.90
CA GLN A 131 9.93 -13.23 12.74
C GLN A 131 11.00 -12.15 12.85
N GLN A 132 11.29 -11.44 11.75
CA GLN A 132 12.22 -10.32 11.79
C GLN A 132 11.72 -9.20 12.69
N LEU A 133 10.44 -8.86 12.62
CA LEU A 133 9.83 -7.83 13.45
C LEU A 133 9.82 -8.20 14.94
N ILE A 134 9.51 -9.45 15.25
CA ILE A 134 9.54 -9.96 16.62
C ILE A 134 10.97 -9.88 17.18
N LYS A 135 11.96 -10.29 16.40
CA LYS A 135 13.37 -10.24 16.76
C LYS A 135 13.85 -8.83 17.08
N ARG A 136 13.28 -7.83 16.39
CA ARG A 136 13.61 -6.41 16.58
C ARG A 136 12.77 -5.74 17.66
N GLY A 137 11.85 -6.46 18.29
CA GLY A 137 10.97 -5.91 19.31
C GLY A 137 9.86 -5.02 18.78
N LEU A 138 9.56 -5.10 17.48
CA LEU A 138 8.54 -4.27 16.84
C LEU A 138 7.18 -4.96 16.73
N LEU A 139 7.14 -6.25 17.01
CA LEU A 139 5.90 -7.02 16.92
C LEU A 139 5.85 -8.11 17.99
#